data_c8ef93765aac39e169e1c7928463e657
#
_entry.id   c8ef93765aac39e169e1c7928463e657
#
_cell.length_a   1.000
_cell.length_b   1.000
_cell.length_c   1.000
_cell.angle_alpha   90.00
_cell.angle_beta   90.00
_cell.angle_gamma   90.00
#
_symmetry.space_group_name_H-M   'P 1'
#
loop_
_entity.id
_entity.type
_entity.pdbx_description
1 polymer ?
#
loop_
_entity_poly.entity_id
_entity_poly.type
_entity_poly.pdbx_seq_one_letter_code
_entity_poly.pdbx_strand_id
1 'polypeptide(L)'
;LESTTDLLMYGRQTRPLPKLLEYAGDVQIPGITSNSRGVNDFLSGLEFPLRADGEWRRWIDLTREERQTLVNNLLRRAISTGVPADRINDLIGETYILSNEDSGTELRDVSEFSTLLNATARYERADVGLAVCLGNRGAALTRAQTLLRNHRQNLSEGVQLVQQEGTTIETNLQWFDAGNQIRETIIGIIAGMSIGSEDIRGDLPILAFARQSESMLKVSARGSYGLVNDGLDLSAVMSKSATVVGGEGGGHDIAAGATIPVDKKANFLQHADEQIGTQLHHEDH
;
A
#
# COMPACT_ATOMS: atom_id res chain seq x y z
N LEU A 1 17.73 19.57 0.55
CA LEU A 1 17.22 18.42 -0.19
C LEU A 1 18.33 17.89 -1.08
N GLU A 2 18.66 16.62 -0.94
CA GLU A 2 19.64 15.92 -1.76
C GLU A 2 18.93 14.80 -2.51
N SER A 3 19.30 14.59 -3.78
CA SER A 3 18.84 13.47 -4.60
C SER A 3 19.98 12.45 -4.73
N THR A 4 19.63 11.17 -4.63
CA THR A 4 20.58 10.08 -4.82
C THR A 4 19.87 8.85 -5.41
N THR A 5 20.59 8.05 -6.18
CA THR A 5 20.07 6.75 -6.63
C THR A 5 20.27 5.73 -5.52
N ASP A 6 19.18 5.12 -5.04
CA ASP A 6 19.20 4.15 -3.95
C ASP A 6 18.04 3.14 -4.10
N LEU A 7 17.94 2.20 -3.16
CA LEU A 7 16.86 1.22 -3.07
C LEU A 7 15.52 1.93 -2.84
N LEU A 8 14.51 1.66 -3.66
CA LEU A 8 13.17 2.27 -3.60
C LEU A 8 12.22 1.57 -2.61
N MET A 9 12.74 1.04 -1.50
CA MET A 9 11.93 0.42 -0.47
C MET A 9 11.64 1.42 0.66
N TYR A 10 10.37 1.48 1.07
CA TYR A 10 9.95 2.30 2.21
C TYR A 10 10.52 1.79 3.53
N GLY A 11 11.08 2.67 4.36
CA GLY A 11 11.59 2.35 5.69
C GLY A 11 13.11 2.21 5.76
N ARG A 12 13.85 2.72 4.78
CA ARG A 12 15.31 2.69 4.76
C ARG A 12 15.95 3.36 5.98
N GLN A 13 15.32 4.43 6.49
CA GLN A 13 15.77 5.11 7.70
C GLN A 13 15.36 4.39 8.97
N THR A 14 14.13 3.87 9.03
CA THR A 14 13.51 3.50 10.29
C THR A 14 13.31 2.00 10.49
N ARG A 15 13.24 1.20 9.42
CA ARG A 15 12.96 -0.23 9.53
C ARG A 15 14.24 -1.07 9.66
N PRO A 16 14.25 -2.07 10.55
CA PRO A 16 15.26 -3.12 10.54
C PRO A 16 15.20 -3.90 9.22
N LEU A 17 16.34 -4.41 8.74
CA LEU A 17 16.48 -5.11 7.45
C LEU A 17 15.40 -6.17 7.19
N PRO A 18 15.05 -7.06 8.14
CA PRO A 18 13.99 -8.04 7.89
C PRO A 18 12.65 -7.37 7.57
N LYS A 19 12.28 -6.31 8.29
CA LYS A 19 11.02 -5.61 8.07
C LYS A 19 11.03 -4.72 6.83
N LEU A 20 12.20 -4.21 6.44
CA LEU A 20 12.37 -3.49 5.19
C LEU A 20 12.02 -4.40 3.99
N LEU A 21 12.53 -5.63 3.98
CA LEU A 21 12.32 -6.59 2.89
C LEU A 21 10.94 -7.25 2.92
N GLU A 22 10.46 -7.64 4.09
CA GLU A 22 9.15 -8.27 4.26
C GLU A 22 8.01 -7.37 3.79
N TYR A 23 8.10 -6.07 4.09
CA TYR A 23 7.08 -5.07 3.75
C TYR A 23 7.44 -4.24 2.51
N ALA A 24 8.26 -4.77 1.62
CA ALA A 24 8.50 -4.16 0.32
C ALA A 24 7.23 -4.25 -0.54
N GLY A 25 6.50 -3.12 -0.66
CA GLY A 25 5.18 -3.09 -1.32
C GLY A 25 5.25 -2.89 -2.83
N ASP A 26 6.24 -2.13 -3.29
CA ASP A 26 6.29 -1.66 -4.69
C ASP A 26 6.72 -2.75 -5.66
N VAL A 27 7.63 -3.64 -5.25
CA VAL A 27 8.06 -4.79 -6.04
C VAL A 27 7.88 -6.08 -5.22
N GLN A 28 6.97 -6.93 -5.68
CA GLN A 28 6.74 -8.23 -5.07
C GLN A 28 7.84 -9.20 -5.48
N ILE A 29 8.69 -9.62 -4.54
CA ILE A 29 9.74 -10.62 -4.77
C ILE A 29 9.28 -11.95 -4.16
N PRO A 30 8.96 -12.97 -4.98
CA PRO A 30 8.48 -14.25 -4.49
C PRO A 30 9.44 -14.89 -3.48
N GLY A 31 8.89 -15.31 -2.34
CA GLY A 31 9.64 -15.91 -1.24
C GLY A 31 10.39 -14.89 -0.35
N ILE A 32 10.23 -13.58 -0.57
CA ILE A 32 10.75 -12.50 0.29
C ILE A 32 9.61 -11.62 0.76
N THR A 33 8.90 -10.97 -0.17
CA THR A 33 7.79 -10.06 0.18
C THR A 33 6.67 -10.82 0.88
N SER A 34 6.19 -10.28 2.00
CA SER A 34 5.17 -10.88 2.87
C SER A 34 5.54 -12.28 3.43
N ASN A 35 6.83 -12.62 3.49
CA ASN A 35 7.31 -13.92 3.93
C ASN A 35 8.47 -13.78 4.93
N SER A 36 8.16 -13.69 6.22
CA SER A 36 9.15 -13.54 7.29
C SER A 36 10.21 -14.65 7.30
N ARG A 37 9.81 -15.91 7.00
CA ARG A 37 10.76 -17.03 6.95
C ARG A 37 11.71 -16.89 5.76
N GLY A 38 11.16 -16.62 4.58
CA GLY A 38 11.97 -16.46 3.37
C GLY A 38 12.91 -15.25 3.45
N VAL A 39 12.51 -14.15 4.11
CA VAL A 39 13.40 -13.03 4.44
C VAL A 39 14.55 -13.46 5.33
N ASN A 40 14.28 -14.22 6.40
CA ASN A 40 15.33 -14.68 7.31
C ASN A 40 16.31 -15.65 6.60
N ASP A 41 15.79 -16.56 5.78
CA ASP A 41 16.60 -17.47 4.98
C ASP A 41 17.48 -16.70 3.97
N PHE A 42 16.91 -15.71 3.29
CA PHE A 42 17.63 -14.83 2.36
C PHE A 42 18.75 -14.04 3.07
N LEU A 43 18.43 -13.38 4.19
CA LEU A 43 19.39 -12.59 4.96
C LEU A 43 20.52 -13.45 5.53
N SER A 44 20.21 -14.67 6.00
CA SER A 44 21.22 -15.59 6.54
C SER A 44 22.26 -16.04 5.51
N GLY A 45 21.95 -15.93 4.22
CA GLY A 45 22.87 -16.20 3.12
C GLY A 45 23.82 -15.05 2.78
N LEU A 46 23.70 -13.89 3.45
CA LEU A 46 24.59 -12.75 3.24
C LEU A 46 25.85 -12.85 4.10
N GLU A 47 27.01 -12.51 3.53
CA GLU A 47 28.33 -12.69 4.15
C GLU A 47 28.77 -11.48 5.00
N PHE A 48 27.83 -10.69 5.54
CA PHE A 48 28.16 -9.57 6.42
C PHE A 48 27.28 -9.56 7.68
N PRO A 49 27.70 -8.88 8.78
CA PRO A 49 26.93 -8.84 10.01
C PRO A 49 25.59 -8.14 9.82
N LEU A 50 24.50 -8.84 10.14
CA LEU A 50 23.13 -8.33 10.04
C LEU A 50 22.66 -7.65 11.33
N ARG A 51 23.40 -7.83 12.42
CA ARG A 51 23.12 -7.26 13.75
C ARG A 51 24.31 -6.46 14.25
N ALA A 52 24.01 -5.41 15.02
CA ALA A 52 24.97 -4.65 15.80
C ALA A 52 24.37 -4.49 17.22
N ASP A 53 25.15 -4.73 18.24
CA ASP A 53 24.74 -4.66 19.65
C ASP A 53 23.47 -5.47 19.98
N GLY A 54 23.29 -6.61 19.30
CA GLY A 54 22.10 -7.50 19.44
C GLY A 54 20.89 -7.10 18.60
N GLU A 55 20.82 -5.88 18.10
CA GLU A 55 19.73 -5.35 17.30
C GLU A 55 19.94 -5.56 15.80
N TRP A 56 18.86 -5.69 15.04
CA TRP A 56 18.92 -5.74 13.60
C TRP A 56 19.36 -4.39 13.02
N ARG A 57 20.34 -4.42 12.11
CA ARG A 57 20.78 -3.24 11.36
C ARG A 57 19.66 -2.80 10.39
N ARG A 58 19.65 -1.50 10.14
CA ARG A 58 18.79 -0.87 9.13
C ARG A 58 19.58 -0.67 7.84
N TRP A 59 18.94 -0.30 6.77
CA TRP A 59 19.59 0.04 5.50
C TRP A 59 20.68 1.10 5.66
N ILE A 60 20.40 2.12 6.43
CA ILE A 60 21.36 3.23 6.67
C ILE A 60 22.59 2.82 7.45
N ASP A 61 22.54 1.74 8.21
CA ASP A 61 23.64 1.22 9.02
C ASP A 61 24.62 0.35 8.19
N LEU A 62 24.28 0.06 6.92
CA LEU A 62 25.09 -0.73 6.01
C LEU A 62 26.15 0.13 5.33
N THR A 63 27.37 -0.43 5.13
CA THR A 63 28.38 0.18 4.25
C THR A 63 27.92 0.15 2.79
N ARG A 64 28.62 0.87 1.93
CA ARG A 64 28.34 0.87 0.50
C ARG A 64 28.45 -0.52 -0.12
N GLU A 65 29.49 -1.26 0.27
CA GLU A 65 29.75 -2.62 -0.22
C GLU A 65 28.68 -3.61 0.24
N GLU A 66 28.23 -3.50 1.50
CA GLU A 66 27.16 -4.33 2.06
C GLU A 66 25.82 -4.05 1.36
N ARG A 67 25.49 -2.78 1.10
CA ARG A 67 24.30 -2.38 0.33
C ARG A 67 24.34 -2.97 -1.08
N GLN A 68 25.48 -2.86 -1.75
CA GLN A 68 25.66 -3.42 -3.09
C GLN A 68 25.50 -4.94 -3.11
N THR A 69 26.06 -5.64 -2.10
CA THR A 69 25.89 -7.08 -1.94
C THR A 69 24.42 -7.45 -1.74
N LEU A 70 23.71 -6.75 -0.85
CA LEU A 70 22.29 -6.99 -0.60
C LEU A 70 21.47 -6.77 -1.87
N VAL A 71 21.66 -5.63 -2.56
CA VAL A 71 20.94 -5.32 -3.81
C VAL A 71 21.22 -6.37 -4.88
N ASN A 72 22.47 -6.77 -5.09
CA ASN A 72 22.83 -7.78 -6.08
C ASN A 72 22.13 -9.13 -5.80
N ASN A 73 22.04 -9.54 -4.53
CA ASN A 73 21.34 -10.77 -4.16
C ASN A 73 19.81 -10.63 -4.31
N LEU A 74 19.23 -9.46 -4.00
CA LEU A 74 17.81 -9.18 -4.28
C LEU A 74 17.49 -9.26 -5.77
N LEU A 75 18.30 -8.62 -6.61
CA LEU A 75 18.14 -8.66 -8.07
C LEU A 75 18.24 -10.09 -8.60
N ARG A 76 19.24 -10.86 -8.16
CA ARG A 76 19.37 -12.28 -8.55
C ARG A 76 18.14 -13.09 -8.13
N ARG A 77 17.63 -12.87 -6.93
CA ARG A 77 16.42 -13.52 -6.42
C ARG A 77 15.21 -13.16 -7.27
N ALA A 78 14.98 -11.87 -7.54
CA ALA A 78 13.88 -11.39 -8.37
C ALA A 78 13.92 -12.01 -9.78
N ILE A 79 15.09 -12.00 -10.44
CA ILE A 79 15.28 -12.61 -11.77
C ILE A 79 15.00 -14.13 -11.71
N SER A 80 15.56 -14.84 -10.74
CA SER A 80 15.41 -16.30 -10.61
C SER A 80 13.98 -16.74 -10.30
N THR A 81 13.17 -15.86 -9.75
CA THR A 81 11.76 -16.14 -9.42
C THR A 81 10.78 -15.57 -10.44
N GLY A 82 11.28 -15.06 -11.59
CA GLY A 82 10.46 -14.66 -12.73
C GLY A 82 9.79 -13.29 -12.56
N VAL A 83 10.31 -12.41 -11.70
CA VAL A 83 9.84 -11.02 -11.64
C VAL A 83 10.12 -10.33 -12.98
N PRO A 84 9.15 -9.68 -13.62
CA PRO A 84 9.35 -9.00 -14.91
C PRO A 84 10.43 -7.92 -14.85
N ALA A 85 11.19 -7.75 -15.93
CA ALA A 85 12.36 -6.87 -15.98
C ALA A 85 12.02 -5.40 -15.71
N ASP A 86 10.89 -4.92 -16.18
CA ASP A 86 10.35 -3.58 -15.90
C ASP A 86 10.11 -3.38 -14.40
N ARG A 87 9.54 -4.38 -13.71
CA ARG A 87 9.31 -4.34 -12.27
C ARG A 87 10.62 -4.42 -11.46
N ILE A 88 11.64 -5.12 -11.97
CA ILE A 88 12.97 -5.17 -11.34
C ILE A 88 13.62 -3.78 -11.35
N ASN A 89 13.42 -3.00 -12.40
CA ASN A 89 13.93 -1.63 -12.49
C ASN A 89 13.32 -0.71 -11.43
N ASP A 90 12.12 -1.02 -10.94
CA ASP A 90 11.45 -0.28 -9.86
C ASP A 90 12.09 -0.50 -8.47
N LEU A 91 13.05 -1.41 -8.34
CA LEU A 91 13.78 -1.62 -7.07
C LEU A 91 14.79 -0.52 -6.75
N ILE A 92 15.34 0.12 -7.78
CA ILE A 92 16.38 1.13 -7.63
C ILE A 92 16.00 2.37 -8.43
N GLY A 93 16.06 3.51 -7.80
CA GLY A 93 15.73 4.76 -8.47
C GLY A 93 16.10 5.98 -7.65
N GLU A 94 15.60 7.11 -8.08
CA GLU A 94 15.88 8.38 -7.44
C GLU A 94 15.15 8.50 -6.09
N THR A 95 15.90 8.82 -5.06
CA THR A 95 15.42 9.02 -3.69
C THR A 95 15.83 10.39 -3.20
N TYR A 96 15.03 10.97 -2.32
CA TYR A 96 15.20 12.32 -1.84
C TYR A 96 15.41 12.34 -0.33
N ILE A 97 16.50 13.00 0.10
CA ILE A 97 16.93 13.08 1.49
C ILE A 97 16.90 14.53 1.96
N LEU A 98 16.27 14.76 3.10
CA LEU A 98 16.31 16.02 3.84
C LEU A 98 17.55 16.02 4.74
N SER A 99 18.66 16.55 4.22
CA SER A 99 20.00 16.46 4.85
C SER A 99 20.10 17.16 6.20
N ASN A 100 19.20 18.10 6.48
CA ASN A 100 19.13 18.81 7.77
C ASN A 100 18.38 18.02 8.86
N GLU A 101 17.70 16.93 8.51
CA GLU A 101 17.01 16.07 9.47
C GLU A 101 17.93 14.95 9.96
N ASP A 102 17.71 14.49 11.19
CA ASP A 102 18.54 13.46 11.82
C ASP A 102 18.41 12.12 11.08
N SER A 103 19.55 11.47 10.85
CA SER A 103 19.60 10.12 10.29
C SER A 103 18.89 9.12 11.19
N GLY A 104 18.17 8.18 10.60
CA GLY A 104 17.42 7.16 11.33
C GLY A 104 16.05 7.61 11.83
N THR A 105 15.58 8.76 11.36
CA THR A 105 14.23 9.28 11.65
C THR A 105 13.35 9.25 10.40
N GLU A 106 12.03 9.21 10.59
CA GLU A 106 11.05 9.30 9.49
C GLU A 106 11.15 10.61 8.71
N LEU A 107 11.76 11.64 9.28
CA LEU A 107 11.87 12.96 8.64
C LEU A 107 12.97 13.00 7.58
N ARG A 108 13.98 12.14 7.68
CA ARG A 108 15.16 12.17 6.81
C ARG A 108 14.87 11.78 5.37
N ASP A 109 14.05 10.74 5.16
CA ASP A 109 13.64 10.24 3.84
C ASP A 109 12.30 10.83 3.47
N VAL A 110 12.19 11.47 2.29
CA VAL A 110 10.96 12.14 1.84
C VAL A 110 9.79 11.16 1.73
N SER A 111 10.00 9.90 1.36
CA SER A 111 8.96 8.88 1.29
C SER A 111 8.43 8.53 2.69
N GLU A 112 9.34 8.37 3.68
CA GLU A 112 8.93 8.12 5.07
C GLU A 112 8.25 9.33 5.70
N PHE A 113 8.74 10.54 5.39
CA PHE A 113 8.14 11.78 5.87
C PHE A 113 6.74 11.99 5.29
N SER A 114 6.55 11.76 3.99
CA SER A 114 5.23 11.87 3.37
C SER A 114 4.23 10.90 4.00
N THR A 115 4.66 9.68 4.33
CA THR A 115 3.83 8.69 5.01
C THR A 115 3.47 9.12 6.44
N LEU A 116 4.41 9.75 7.17
CA LEU A 116 4.12 10.34 8.47
C LEU A 116 3.03 11.42 8.37
N LEU A 117 3.13 12.32 7.38
CA LEU A 117 2.13 13.37 7.14
C LEU A 117 0.78 12.79 6.72
N ASN A 118 0.77 11.82 5.81
CA ASN A 118 -0.44 11.12 5.39
C ASN A 118 -1.15 10.45 6.58
N ALA A 119 -0.41 9.85 7.52
CA ALA A 119 -1.00 9.31 8.72
C ALA A 119 -1.71 10.38 9.55
N THR A 120 -1.14 11.58 9.71
CA THR A 120 -1.82 12.66 10.45
C THR A 120 -3.11 13.09 9.76
N ALA A 121 -3.11 13.23 8.43
CA ALA A 121 -4.29 13.64 7.67
C ALA A 121 -5.42 12.60 7.74
N ARG A 122 -5.10 11.31 7.62
CA ARG A 122 -6.10 10.20 7.67
C ARG A 122 -6.79 10.06 9.02
N TYR A 123 -6.20 10.59 10.09
CA TYR A 123 -6.79 10.62 11.44
C TYR A 123 -7.30 12.02 11.82
N GLU A 124 -7.57 12.87 10.82
CA GLU A 124 -8.14 14.22 11.01
C GLU A 124 -7.25 15.13 11.90
N ARG A 125 -5.95 14.90 11.87
CA ARG A 125 -4.95 15.64 12.62
C ARG A 125 -3.93 16.32 11.71
N ALA A 126 -4.41 16.92 10.62
CA ALA A 126 -3.58 17.72 9.69
C ALA A 126 -2.86 18.88 10.41
N ASP A 127 -3.44 19.38 11.50
CA ASP A 127 -2.82 20.39 12.40
C ASP A 127 -1.46 19.90 12.93
N VAL A 128 -1.37 18.61 13.31
CA VAL A 128 -0.12 17.99 13.79
C VAL A 128 0.90 17.88 12.66
N GLY A 129 0.47 17.42 11.48
CA GLY A 129 1.34 17.34 10.30
C GLY A 129 1.88 18.72 9.90
N LEU A 130 1.03 19.74 9.85
CA LEU A 130 1.43 21.11 9.56
C LEU A 130 2.46 21.64 10.57
N ALA A 131 2.25 21.41 11.87
CA ALA A 131 3.20 21.81 12.90
C ALA A 131 4.57 21.14 12.73
N VAL A 132 4.62 19.86 12.32
CA VAL A 132 5.88 19.17 11.99
C VAL A 132 6.55 19.82 10.77
N CYS A 133 5.81 20.16 9.71
CA CYS A 133 6.32 20.86 8.54
C CYS A 133 6.89 22.23 8.88
N LEU A 134 6.28 22.94 9.84
CA LEU A 134 6.75 24.22 10.35
C LEU A 134 7.92 24.13 11.34
N GLY A 135 8.49 22.94 11.53
CA GLY A 135 9.71 22.75 12.32
C GLY A 135 9.48 22.34 13.78
N ASN A 136 8.27 22.01 14.22
CA ASN A 136 8.06 21.50 15.57
C ASN A 136 8.55 20.05 15.67
N ARG A 137 9.75 19.84 16.23
CA ARG A 137 10.40 18.53 16.44
C ARG A 137 10.16 17.95 17.84
N GLY A 138 9.38 18.63 18.69
CA GLY A 138 8.98 18.19 20.03
C GLY A 138 7.61 17.48 20.03
N ALA A 139 6.63 18.09 20.68
CA ALA A 139 5.31 17.51 20.93
C ALA A 139 4.55 17.12 19.64
N ALA A 140 4.64 17.95 18.58
CA ALA A 140 3.97 17.66 17.32
C ALA A 140 4.58 16.41 16.64
N LEU A 141 5.91 16.29 16.59
CA LEU A 141 6.58 15.12 16.03
C LEU A 141 6.25 13.85 16.82
N THR A 142 6.32 13.88 18.14
CA THR A 142 5.95 12.73 19.00
C THR A 142 4.51 12.28 18.73
N ARG A 143 3.59 13.25 18.55
CA ARG A 143 2.18 12.95 18.24
C ARG A 143 2.02 12.38 16.83
N ALA A 144 2.71 12.91 15.83
CA ALA A 144 2.71 12.39 14.46
C ALA A 144 3.23 10.95 14.41
N GLN A 145 4.32 10.64 15.11
CA GLN A 145 4.88 9.30 15.23
C GLN A 145 3.90 8.32 15.91
N THR A 146 3.14 8.79 16.91
CA THR A 146 2.09 7.98 17.54
C THR A 146 0.97 7.67 16.55
N LEU A 147 0.51 8.66 15.79
CA LEU A 147 -0.48 8.47 14.73
C LEU A 147 0.02 7.51 13.65
N LEU A 148 1.29 7.60 13.25
CA LEU A 148 1.88 6.67 12.29
C LEU A 148 1.94 5.23 12.82
N ARG A 149 2.31 5.02 14.10
CA ARG A 149 2.26 3.68 14.71
C ARG A 149 0.86 3.10 14.72
N ASN A 150 -0.13 3.89 15.18
CA ASN A 150 -1.53 3.48 15.19
C ASN A 150 -2.05 3.20 13.77
N HIS A 151 -1.64 4.00 12.79
CA HIS A 151 -1.98 3.78 11.40
C HIS A 151 -1.48 2.42 10.90
N ARG A 152 -0.19 2.10 11.14
CA ARG A 152 0.39 0.80 10.75
C ARG A 152 -0.33 -0.37 11.43
N GLN A 153 -0.69 -0.22 12.71
CA GLN A 153 -1.45 -1.23 13.44
C GLN A 153 -2.85 -1.42 12.83
N ASN A 154 -3.59 -0.34 12.61
CA ASN A 154 -4.93 -0.41 12.02
C ASN A 154 -4.92 -1.00 10.60
N LEU A 155 -3.87 -0.74 9.79
CA LEU A 155 -3.71 -1.39 8.49
C LEU A 155 -3.50 -2.90 8.64
N SER A 156 -2.64 -3.33 9.56
CA SER A 156 -2.39 -4.75 9.83
C SER A 156 -3.64 -5.47 10.31
N GLU A 157 -4.35 -4.88 11.27
CA GLU A 157 -5.61 -5.42 11.80
C GLU A 157 -6.70 -5.47 10.72
N GLY A 158 -6.79 -4.43 9.88
CA GLY A 158 -7.74 -4.40 8.77
C GLY A 158 -7.47 -5.45 7.71
N VAL A 159 -6.21 -5.69 7.33
CA VAL A 159 -5.85 -6.77 6.39
C VAL A 159 -6.16 -8.14 7.00
N GLN A 160 -5.85 -8.34 8.28
CA GLN A 160 -6.20 -9.60 8.97
C GLN A 160 -7.72 -9.82 9.02
N LEU A 161 -8.51 -8.77 9.26
CA LEU A 161 -9.98 -8.86 9.23
C LEU A 161 -10.47 -9.34 7.86
N VAL A 162 -9.97 -8.72 6.77
CA VAL A 162 -10.35 -9.10 5.40
C VAL A 162 -9.94 -10.54 5.08
N GLN A 163 -8.77 -10.99 5.53
CA GLN A 163 -8.32 -12.38 5.36
C GLN A 163 -9.18 -13.38 6.14
N GLN A 164 -9.65 -13.02 7.33
CA GLN A 164 -10.48 -13.89 8.17
C GLN A 164 -11.92 -13.97 7.69
N GLU A 165 -12.50 -12.85 7.25
CA GLU A 165 -13.89 -12.78 6.80
C GLU A 165 -14.04 -13.16 5.31
N GLY A 166 -12.96 -13.01 4.52
CA GLY A 166 -12.96 -13.25 3.08
C GLY A 166 -13.65 -12.15 2.29
N THR A 167 -13.82 -12.41 0.99
CA THR A 167 -14.54 -11.55 0.07
C THR A 167 -15.76 -12.27 -0.51
N THR A 168 -16.81 -11.53 -0.81
CA THR A 168 -17.90 -12.03 -1.65
C THR A 168 -17.49 -11.87 -3.11
N ILE A 169 -17.64 -12.92 -3.91
CA ILE A 169 -17.31 -12.94 -5.34
C ILE A 169 -18.57 -12.77 -6.15
N GLU A 170 -18.60 -11.79 -7.04
CA GLU A 170 -19.58 -11.62 -8.11
C GLU A 170 -18.99 -12.14 -9.43
N THR A 171 -19.64 -11.86 -10.55
CA THR A 171 -19.17 -12.34 -11.87
C THR A 171 -17.83 -11.71 -12.26
N ASN A 172 -17.70 -10.38 -12.11
CA ASN A 172 -16.56 -9.60 -12.63
C ASN A 172 -15.79 -8.85 -11.53
N LEU A 173 -16.21 -8.94 -10.28
CA LEU A 173 -15.57 -8.28 -9.14
C LEU A 173 -15.64 -9.14 -7.88
N GLN A 174 -14.89 -8.75 -6.88
CA GLN A 174 -15.04 -9.23 -5.50
C GLN A 174 -15.20 -8.04 -4.55
N TRP A 175 -15.83 -8.24 -3.40
CA TRP A 175 -16.07 -7.16 -2.46
C TRP A 175 -16.13 -7.62 -1.01
N PHE A 176 -15.90 -6.68 -0.08
CA PHE A 176 -16.17 -6.84 1.34
C PHE A 176 -16.76 -5.57 1.95
N ASP A 177 -17.46 -5.73 3.06
CA ASP A 177 -18.05 -4.61 3.79
C ASP A 177 -17.52 -4.59 5.22
N ALA A 178 -16.68 -3.64 5.52
CA ALA A 178 -16.10 -3.46 6.84
C ALA A 178 -17.00 -2.67 7.83
N GLY A 179 -18.13 -2.16 7.37
CA GLY A 179 -19.04 -1.39 8.22
C GLY A 179 -18.33 -0.27 8.97
N ASN A 180 -18.31 -0.36 10.30
CA ASN A 180 -17.59 0.55 11.18
C ASN A 180 -16.26 -0.03 11.69
N GLN A 181 -15.89 -1.25 11.32
CA GLN A 181 -14.68 -1.92 11.83
C GLN A 181 -13.41 -1.31 11.23
N ILE A 182 -13.50 -0.85 9.98
CA ILE A 182 -12.40 -0.16 9.29
C ILE A 182 -12.85 1.26 8.94
N ARG A 183 -12.01 2.24 9.26
CA ARG A 183 -12.29 3.64 8.93
C ARG A 183 -12.34 3.85 7.42
N GLU A 184 -13.26 4.71 6.97
CA GLU A 184 -13.44 5.05 5.55
C GLU A 184 -12.19 5.71 4.93
N THR A 185 -11.36 6.36 5.76
CA THR A 185 -10.11 7.02 5.30
C THR A 185 -8.98 6.04 4.96
N ILE A 186 -9.05 4.79 5.42
CA ILE A 186 -8.02 3.76 5.20
C ILE A 186 -8.51 2.53 4.46
N ILE A 187 -9.82 2.38 4.24
CA ILE A 187 -10.41 1.19 3.60
C ILE A 187 -9.79 0.87 2.23
N GLY A 188 -9.48 1.91 1.45
CA GLY A 188 -8.88 1.74 0.13
C GLY A 188 -7.42 1.28 0.18
N ILE A 189 -6.68 1.58 1.26
CA ILE A 189 -5.31 1.05 1.44
C ILE A 189 -5.41 -0.44 1.77
N ILE A 190 -6.31 -0.80 2.67
CA ILE A 190 -6.53 -2.19 3.08
C ILE A 190 -6.97 -3.03 1.88
N ALA A 191 -7.92 -2.54 1.06
CA ALA A 191 -8.32 -3.21 -0.17
C ALA A 191 -7.12 -3.46 -1.11
N GLY A 192 -6.26 -2.45 -1.31
CA GLY A 192 -5.07 -2.57 -2.15
C GLY A 192 -4.02 -3.54 -1.58
N MET A 193 -3.89 -3.61 -0.26
CA MET A 193 -2.97 -4.56 0.40
C MET A 193 -3.50 -6.00 0.41
N SER A 194 -4.82 -6.17 0.31
CA SER A 194 -5.46 -7.49 0.37
C SER A 194 -5.53 -8.17 -1.00
N ILE A 195 -5.57 -7.40 -2.12
CA ILE A 195 -5.69 -7.97 -3.46
C ILE A 195 -4.53 -8.91 -3.78
N GLY A 196 -4.83 -10.13 -4.22
CA GLY A 196 -3.83 -11.14 -4.55
C GLY A 196 -3.14 -11.81 -3.35
N SER A 197 -3.60 -11.52 -2.11
CA SER A 197 -3.19 -12.28 -0.93
C SER A 197 -3.91 -13.64 -0.89
N GLU A 198 -3.50 -14.53 0.04
CA GLU A 198 -4.11 -15.83 0.23
C GLU A 198 -5.63 -15.68 0.38
N ASP A 199 -6.39 -16.48 -0.37
CA ASP A 199 -7.87 -16.47 -0.44
C ASP A 199 -8.54 -15.23 -1.06
N ILE A 200 -7.76 -14.22 -1.55
CA ILE A 200 -8.30 -13.04 -2.24
C ILE A 200 -7.77 -12.98 -3.67
N ARG A 201 -8.65 -13.03 -4.64
CA ARG A 201 -8.31 -13.14 -6.06
C ARG A 201 -7.59 -11.89 -6.58
N GLY A 202 -6.45 -12.08 -7.25
CA GLY A 202 -5.69 -11.00 -7.90
C GLY A 202 -6.15 -10.69 -9.35
N ASP A 203 -6.95 -11.59 -9.93
CA ASP A 203 -7.53 -11.51 -11.28
C ASP A 203 -8.92 -10.86 -11.30
N LEU A 204 -9.45 -10.44 -10.15
CA LEU A 204 -10.67 -9.65 -10.03
C LEU A 204 -10.38 -8.33 -9.29
N PRO A 205 -10.98 -7.21 -9.72
CA PRO A 205 -10.93 -5.99 -8.94
C PRO A 205 -11.69 -6.16 -7.63
N ILE A 206 -11.22 -5.48 -6.57
CA ILE A 206 -11.84 -5.53 -5.24
C ILE A 206 -12.53 -4.21 -4.90
N LEU A 207 -13.79 -4.28 -4.46
CA LEU A 207 -14.55 -3.17 -3.91
C LEU A 207 -14.66 -3.32 -2.40
N ALA A 208 -14.31 -2.27 -1.68
CA ALA A 208 -14.35 -2.25 -0.22
C ALA A 208 -15.30 -1.16 0.27
N PHE A 209 -16.21 -1.53 1.17
CA PHE A 209 -17.21 -0.63 1.73
C PHE A 209 -16.89 -0.32 3.20
N ALA A 210 -17.03 0.95 3.59
CA ALA A 210 -16.97 1.39 4.98
C ALA A 210 -18.05 2.44 5.25
N ARG A 211 -18.52 2.48 6.48
CA ARG A 211 -19.51 3.47 6.91
C ARG A 211 -18.84 4.85 7.01
N GLN A 212 -19.35 5.82 6.24
CA GLN A 212 -18.91 7.21 6.30
C GLN A 212 -19.81 8.04 7.22
N SER A 213 -21.11 7.79 7.18
CA SER A 213 -22.11 8.40 8.07
C SER A 213 -23.31 7.44 8.26
N GLU A 214 -24.33 7.86 8.97
CA GLU A 214 -25.56 7.05 9.13
C GLU A 214 -26.22 6.74 7.78
N SER A 215 -26.13 7.65 6.81
CA SER A 215 -26.80 7.53 5.51
C SER A 215 -25.88 7.22 4.33
N MET A 216 -24.55 7.31 4.49
CA MET A 216 -23.60 7.21 3.39
C MET A 216 -22.53 6.13 3.63
N LEU A 217 -22.17 5.44 2.55
CA LEU A 217 -21.04 4.53 2.48
C LEU A 217 -19.92 5.15 1.65
N LYS A 218 -18.69 5.02 2.13
CA LYS A 218 -17.49 5.13 1.33
C LYS A 218 -17.25 3.82 0.62
N VAL A 219 -17.02 3.89 -0.69
CA VAL A 219 -16.58 2.75 -1.49
C VAL A 219 -15.18 3.03 -2.01
N SER A 220 -14.30 2.06 -1.93
CA SER A 220 -12.96 2.11 -2.52
C SER A 220 -12.77 0.92 -3.43
N ALA A 221 -12.39 1.16 -4.68
CA ALA A 221 -12.09 0.14 -5.67
C ALA A 221 -10.59 0.06 -5.95
N ARG A 222 -10.07 -1.15 -6.09
CA ARG A 222 -8.68 -1.43 -6.45
C ARG A 222 -8.62 -2.52 -7.51
N GLY A 223 -7.72 -2.35 -8.48
CA GLY A 223 -7.41 -3.34 -9.50
C GLY A 223 -5.92 -3.68 -9.50
N SER A 224 -5.53 -4.64 -10.30
CA SER A 224 -4.14 -4.93 -10.62
C SER A 224 -3.73 -4.25 -11.94
N TYR A 225 -2.43 -4.05 -12.15
CA TYR A 225 -1.92 -3.55 -13.43
C TYR A 225 -2.26 -4.48 -14.61
N GLY A 226 -2.37 -5.80 -14.36
CA GLY A 226 -2.84 -6.75 -15.37
C GLY A 226 -4.24 -6.39 -15.87
N LEU A 227 -5.18 -6.20 -14.95
CA LEU A 227 -6.56 -5.83 -15.29
C LEU A 227 -6.65 -4.49 -16.02
N VAL A 228 -5.82 -3.50 -15.65
CA VAL A 228 -5.77 -2.21 -16.37
C VAL A 228 -5.26 -2.40 -17.80
N ASN A 229 -4.22 -3.22 -18.01
CA ASN A 229 -3.72 -3.56 -19.33
C ASN A 229 -4.77 -4.31 -20.18
N ASP A 230 -5.66 -5.06 -19.52
CA ASP A 230 -6.79 -5.78 -20.15
C ASP A 230 -8.02 -4.86 -20.35
N GLY A 231 -7.91 -3.57 -20.09
CA GLY A 231 -8.94 -2.56 -20.38
C GLY A 231 -9.74 -2.07 -19.18
N LEU A 232 -9.44 -2.46 -17.93
CA LEU A 232 -10.12 -1.98 -16.73
C LEU A 232 -9.86 -0.48 -16.50
N ASP A 233 -10.93 0.29 -16.36
CA ASP A 233 -10.94 1.68 -15.90
C ASP A 233 -11.90 1.84 -14.71
N LEU A 234 -11.36 1.69 -13.50
CA LEU A 234 -12.13 1.86 -12.26
C LEU A 234 -12.67 3.29 -12.07
N SER A 235 -12.02 4.31 -12.63
CA SER A 235 -12.53 5.68 -12.56
C SER A 235 -13.90 5.79 -13.27
N ALA A 236 -13.99 5.25 -14.47
CA ALA A 236 -15.25 5.21 -15.23
C ALA A 236 -16.30 4.34 -14.55
N VAL A 237 -15.93 3.14 -14.04
CA VAL A 237 -16.83 2.26 -13.31
C VAL A 237 -17.44 2.97 -12.10
N MET A 238 -16.59 3.54 -11.23
CA MET A 238 -17.04 4.17 -9.98
C MET A 238 -17.88 5.43 -10.24
N SER A 239 -17.51 6.24 -11.24
CA SER A 239 -18.26 7.43 -11.61
C SER A 239 -19.66 7.09 -12.13
N LYS A 240 -19.76 6.16 -13.09
CA LYS A 240 -21.06 5.76 -13.69
C LYS A 240 -21.95 5.07 -12.67
N SER A 241 -21.42 4.08 -11.94
CA SER A 241 -22.22 3.32 -10.97
C SER A 241 -22.70 4.18 -9.79
N ALA A 242 -21.87 5.12 -9.32
CA ALA A 242 -22.28 6.05 -8.27
C ALA A 242 -23.40 7.00 -8.75
N THR A 243 -23.28 7.55 -9.95
CA THR A 243 -24.27 8.46 -10.53
C THR A 243 -25.66 7.81 -10.61
N VAL A 244 -25.76 6.54 -11.02
CA VAL A 244 -27.04 5.81 -11.14
C VAL A 244 -27.75 5.69 -9.80
N VAL A 245 -27.02 5.63 -8.69
CA VAL A 245 -27.58 5.50 -7.35
C VAL A 245 -27.68 6.82 -6.58
N GLY A 246 -27.41 7.95 -7.24
CA GLY A 246 -27.46 9.28 -6.62
C GLY A 246 -26.26 9.58 -5.73
N GLY A 247 -25.12 8.91 -5.96
CA GLY A 247 -23.84 9.15 -5.33
C GLY A 247 -22.85 9.87 -6.25
N GLU A 248 -21.61 9.99 -5.78
CA GLU A 248 -20.49 10.57 -6.51
C GLU A 248 -19.31 9.62 -6.50
N GLY A 249 -18.59 9.50 -7.62
CA GLY A 249 -17.43 8.60 -7.74
C GLY A 249 -16.45 9.04 -8.82
N GLY A 250 -15.24 8.49 -8.76
CA GLY A 250 -14.15 8.76 -9.69
C GLY A 250 -12.79 8.35 -9.11
N GLY A 251 -11.71 8.68 -9.83
CA GLY A 251 -10.35 8.33 -9.42
C GLY A 251 -9.43 8.09 -10.60
N HIS A 252 -8.64 7.03 -10.51
CA HIS A 252 -7.77 6.53 -11.56
C HIS A 252 -8.23 5.15 -12.05
N ASP A 253 -7.69 4.71 -13.16
CA ASP A 253 -7.97 3.41 -13.77
C ASP A 253 -7.74 2.22 -12.81
N ILE A 254 -6.66 2.24 -12.05
CA ILE A 254 -6.27 1.19 -11.08
C ILE A 254 -6.86 1.39 -9.67
N ALA A 255 -7.24 2.62 -9.32
CA ALA A 255 -7.67 2.98 -7.96
C ALA A 255 -8.69 4.12 -7.97
N ALA A 256 -9.92 3.82 -7.62
CA ALA A 256 -11.02 4.77 -7.61
C ALA A 256 -11.85 4.66 -6.34
N GLY A 257 -12.78 5.58 -6.15
CA GLY A 257 -13.67 5.58 -4.99
C GLY A 257 -15.03 6.21 -5.31
N ALA A 258 -15.99 5.93 -4.44
CA ALA A 258 -17.29 6.56 -4.48
C ALA A 258 -17.81 6.84 -3.08
N THR A 259 -18.81 7.72 -3.00
CA THR A 259 -19.69 7.89 -1.84
C THR A 259 -21.12 7.69 -2.30
N ILE A 260 -21.83 6.73 -1.67
CA ILE A 260 -23.17 6.32 -2.10
C ILE A 260 -24.11 6.23 -0.89
N PRO A 261 -25.45 6.35 -1.10
CA PRO A 261 -26.41 6.07 -0.05
C PRO A 261 -26.36 4.60 0.42
N VAL A 262 -26.53 4.37 1.72
CA VAL A 262 -26.43 3.03 2.34
C VAL A 262 -27.45 2.04 1.73
N ASP A 263 -28.68 2.49 1.50
CA ASP A 263 -29.78 1.69 0.96
C ASP A 263 -29.59 1.34 -0.52
N LYS A 264 -28.62 1.91 -1.19
CA LYS A 264 -28.31 1.72 -2.61
C LYS A 264 -27.12 0.78 -2.89
N LYS A 265 -26.52 0.19 -1.85
CA LYS A 265 -25.35 -0.67 -1.98
C LYS A 265 -25.52 -1.80 -3.00
N ALA A 266 -26.67 -2.53 -2.96
CA ALA A 266 -26.93 -3.65 -3.87
C ALA A 266 -27.03 -3.20 -5.33
N ASN A 267 -27.73 -2.10 -5.60
CA ASN A 267 -27.85 -1.55 -6.95
C ASN A 267 -26.50 -1.05 -7.48
N PHE A 268 -25.69 -0.42 -6.60
CA PHE A 268 -24.35 0.01 -6.95
C PHE A 268 -23.44 -1.17 -7.33
N LEU A 269 -23.45 -2.25 -6.54
CA LEU A 269 -22.68 -3.46 -6.82
C LEU A 269 -23.04 -4.09 -8.16
N GLN A 270 -24.36 -4.21 -8.43
CA GLN A 270 -24.82 -4.75 -9.70
C GLN A 270 -24.31 -3.92 -10.89
N HIS A 271 -24.47 -2.59 -10.85
CA HIS A 271 -23.98 -1.71 -11.91
C HIS A 271 -22.46 -1.76 -12.07
N ALA A 272 -21.71 -1.82 -10.95
CA ALA A 272 -20.26 -1.92 -10.99
C ALA A 272 -19.81 -3.23 -11.64
N ASP A 273 -20.43 -4.36 -11.31
CA ASP A 273 -20.13 -5.68 -11.90
C ASP A 273 -20.42 -5.68 -13.41
N GLU A 274 -21.57 -5.16 -13.84
CA GLU A 274 -21.93 -5.03 -15.26
C GLU A 274 -20.96 -4.13 -16.03
N GLN A 275 -20.53 -2.99 -15.45
CA GLN A 275 -19.59 -2.07 -16.08
C GLN A 275 -18.20 -2.69 -16.23
N ILE A 276 -17.72 -3.42 -15.23
CA ILE A 276 -16.42 -4.13 -15.29
C ILE A 276 -16.50 -5.24 -16.35
N GLY A 277 -17.57 -6.04 -16.36
CA GLY A 277 -17.77 -7.07 -17.38
C GLY A 277 -17.78 -6.49 -18.80
N THR A 278 -18.41 -5.33 -18.99
CA THR A 278 -18.42 -4.64 -20.29
C THR A 278 -17.03 -4.21 -20.73
N GLN A 279 -16.14 -3.80 -19.81
CA GLN A 279 -14.78 -3.38 -20.14
C GLN A 279 -13.87 -4.58 -20.44
N LEU A 280 -13.94 -5.66 -19.64
CA LEU A 280 -13.01 -6.77 -19.71
C LEU A 280 -13.40 -7.87 -20.74
N HIS A 281 -14.68 -7.92 -21.17
CA HIS A 281 -15.15 -8.93 -22.13
C HIS A 281 -15.39 -8.39 -23.55
N HIS A 282 -14.92 -7.18 -23.86
CA HIS A 282 -15.08 -6.58 -25.20
C HIS A 282 -14.04 -7.02 -26.25
N GLU A 283 -13.13 -7.97 -25.95
CA GLU A 283 -12.09 -8.42 -26.91
C GLU A 283 -12.45 -9.71 -27.70
N ASP A 284 -13.72 -10.13 -27.76
CA ASP A 284 -14.12 -11.25 -28.61
C ASP A 284 -14.89 -10.79 -29.87
N HIS A 285 -14.30 -9.84 -30.63
CA HIS A 285 -14.77 -9.56 -32.00
C HIS A 285 -13.65 -9.17 -32.94
#